data_c998ad9ba033695a7565ee4ef2e122ba
#
_entry.id   c998ad9ba033695a7565ee4ef2e122ba
#
_cell.length_a   1.000
_cell.length_b   1.000
_cell.length_c   1.000
_cell.angle_alpha   90.00
_cell.angle_beta   90.00
_cell.angle_gamma   90.00
#
_symmetry.space_group_name_H-M   'P 1'
#
loop_
_entity.id
_entity.type
_entity.pdbx_description
1 polymer ?
#
loop_
_entity_poly.entity_id
_entity_poly.type
_entity_poly.pdbx_seq_one_letter_code
_entity_poly.pdbx_strand_id
1 'polypeptide(L)'
;MSLLKKAILLAFLLTPVFTCAQNISASDASRHVGEQGTVCGRIAEVKITTNVRGTPTFIDFEKPYPNEMFTAVIWERDKASVGSVPRVGVLCVKGTITEYRGRPQIVLHRRSDWSGAQTTLSNNRHYTNVDGQTVHSPAYSSNGVPAGATAQCADGTYSFSAHRQGTCSHHGGVAKWL
;
A
#
# COMPACT_ATOMS: atom_id res chain seq x y z
N MET A 1 -66.00 8.10 33.90
CA MET A 1 -65.38 7.21 32.83
C MET A 1 -64.19 7.93 32.25
N SER A 2 -62.99 7.59 32.71
CA SER A 2 -61.76 8.26 32.33
C SER A 2 -60.98 7.32 31.39
N LEU A 3 -60.82 7.74 30.15
CA LEU A 3 -60.05 7.02 29.12
C LEU A 3 -58.56 7.40 29.22
N LEU A 4 -57.76 6.50 29.79
CA LEU A 4 -56.34 6.63 29.91
C LEU A 4 -55.69 6.32 28.56
N LYS A 5 -55.27 7.35 27.81
CA LYS A 5 -54.51 7.20 26.57
C LYS A 5 -53.08 6.77 26.90
N LYS A 6 -52.74 5.50 26.64
CA LYS A 6 -51.37 4.98 26.70
C LYS A 6 -50.62 5.47 25.47
N ALA A 7 -49.70 6.44 25.65
CA ALA A 7 -48.72 6.80 24.65
C ALA A 7 -47.60 5.75 24.62
N ILE A 8 -47.52 4.98 23.55
CA ILE A 8 -46.39 4.05 23.30
C ILE A 8 -45.25 4.87 22.73
N LEU A 9 -44.25 5.09 23.56
CA LEU A 9 -43.00 5.74 23.14
C LEU A 9 -42.13 4.68 22.40
N LEU A 10 -42.13 4.74 21.08
CA LEU A 10 -41.30 3.88 20.25
C LEU A 10 -39.86 4.41 20.30
N ALA A 11 -39.01 3.85 21.17
CA ALA A 11 -37.58 4.16 21.22
C ALA A 11 -36.89 3.54 20.01
N PHE A 12 -36.55 4.38 19.03
CA PHE A 12 -35.67 4.00 17.93
C PHE A 12 -34.26 3.79 18.47
N LEU A 13 -33.85 2.54 18.67
CA LEU A 13 -32.50 2.16 18.99
C LEU A 13 -31.63 2.39 17.72
N LEU A 14 -30.95 3.54 17.64
CA LEU A 14 -29.86 3.74 16.69
C LEU A 14 -28.70 2.82 17.07
N THR A 15 -28.64 1.65 16.48
CA THR A 15 -27.44 0.82 16.56
C THR A 15 -26.35 1.47 15.73
N PRO A 16 -25.15 1.77 16.29
CA PRO A 16 -24.03 2.25 15.50
C PRO A 16 -23.62 1.14 14.53
N VAL A 17 -23.81 1.37 13.24
CA VAL A 17 -23.27 0.51 12.20
C VAL A 17 -21.75 0.74 12.19
N PHE A 18 -20.99 -0.16 12.83
CA PHE A 18 -19.54 -0.21 12.63
C PHE A 18 -19.28 -0.65 11.19
N THR A 19 -19.12 0.31 10.29
CA THR A 19 -18.60 0.04 8.96
C THR A 19 -17.15 -0.38 9.13
N CYS A 20 -16.90 -1.68 9.02
CA CYS A 20 -15.57 -2.21 8.84
C CYS A 20 -15.01 -1.55 7.57
N ALA A 21 -13.90 -0.80 7.67
CA ALA A 21 -13.27 -0.17 6.52
C ALA A 21 -12.78 -1.28 5.58
N GLN A 22 -13.57 -1.60 4.56
CA GLN A 22 -13.20 -2.56 3.53
C GLN A 22 -12.08 -1.98 2.67
N ASN A 23 -11.03 -2.77 2.47
CA ASN A 23 -10.02 -2.44 1.48
C ASN A 23 -10.60 -2.68 0.08
N ILE A 24 -10.63 -1.64 -0.72
CA ILE A 24 -11.07 -1.65 -2.11
C ILE A 24 -9.86 -2.05 -2.97
N SER A 25 -10.04 -2.97 -3.92
CA SER A 25 -8.97 -3.25 -4.88
C SER A 25 -8.80 -2.10 -5.86
N ALA A 26 -7.59 -1.87 -6.36
CA ALA A 26 -7.35 -0.86 -7.39
C ALA A 26 -8.22 -1.06 -8.64
N SER A 27 -8.53 -2.32 -8.99
CA SER A 27 -9.41 -2.66 -10.12
C SER A 27 -10.88 -2.33 -9.90
N ASP A 28 -11.33 -2.27 -8.65
CA ASP A 28 -12.72 -1.96 -8.30
C ASP A 28 -12.95 -0.48 -7.94
N ALA A 29 -11.87 0.31 -7.83
CA ALA A 29 -11.92 1.70 -7.37
C ALA A 29 -12.88 2.59 -8.20
N SER A 30 -13.07 2.30 -9.49
CA SER A 30 -14.00 3.03 -10.36
C SER A 30 -15.46 2.95 -9.92
N ARG A 31 -15.85 1.90 -9.18
CA ARG A 31 -17.21 1.72 -8.65
C ARG A 31 -17.46 2.50 -7.36
N HIS A 32 -16.41 3.05 -6.78
CA HIS A 32 -16.41 3.73 -5.47
C HIS A 32 -16.06 5.22 -5.59
N VAL A 33 -16.17 5.79 -6.79
CA VAL A 33 -15.92 7.23 -6.99
C VAL A 33 -16.92 8.05 -6.16
N GLY A 34 -16.40 9.04 -5.42
CA GLY A 34 -17.16 9.84 -4.46
C GLY A 34 -17.11 9.32 -3.03
N GLU A 35 -16.68 8.09 -2.79
CA GLU A 35 -16.61 7.49 -1.47
C GLU A 35 -15.26 7.74 -0.79
N GLN A 36 -15.27 7.70 0.54
CA GLN A 36 -14.04 7.60 1.35
C GLN A 36 -13.68 6.14 1.56
N GLY A 37 -12.47 5.75 1.19
CA GLY A 37 -12.04 4.37 1.30
C GLY A 37 -10.53 4.21 1.37
N THR A 38 -10.11 2.96 1.53
CA THR A 38 -8.72 2.54 1.39
C THR A 38 -8.61 1.68 0.13
N VAL A 39 -7.87 2.18 -0.86
CA VAL A 39 -7.62 1.46 -2.11
C VAL A 39 -6.24 0.81 -2.03
N CYS A 40 -6.18 -0.50 -2.26
CA CYS A 40 -4.95 -1.28 -2.27
C CYS A 40 -4.69 -1.88 -3.66
N GLY A 41 -3.44 -1.88 -4.08
CA GLY A 41 -3.05 -2.49 -5.34
C GLY A 41 -1.54 -2.57 -5.52
N ARG A 42 -1.10 -3.25 -6.56
CA ARG A 42 0.31 -3.35 -6.93
C ARG A 42 0.76 -2.09 -7.64
N ILE A 43 1.90 -1.54 -7.23
CA ILE A 43 2.53 -0.43 -7.93
C ILE A 43 3.06 -0.95 -9.28
N ALA A 44 2.57 -0.37 -10.35
CA ALA A 44 3.04 -0.65 -11.71
C ALA A 44 4.08 0.38 -12.17
N GLU A 45 3.86 1.66 -11.85
CA GLU A 45 4.78 2.75 -12.21
C GLU A 45 4.74 3.86 -11.15
N VAL A 46 5.89 4.53 -10.94
CA VAL A 46 5.98 5.78 -10.19
C VAL A 46 6.66 6.83 -11.07
N LYS A 47 5.91 7.85 -11.47
CA LYS A 47 6.35 8.89 -12.39
C LYS A 47 6.30 10.27 -11.75
N ILE A 48 7.42 10.99 -11.77
CA ILE A 48 7.49 12.40 -11.38
C ILE A 48 7.39 13.25 -12.65
N THR A 49 6.42 14.15 -12.70
CA THR A 49 6.16 14.97 -13.88
C THR A 49 6.57 16.41 -13.60
N THR A 50 7.62 16.89 -14.27
CA THR A 50 8.20 18.23 -14.06
C THR A 50 7.62 19.28 -15.00
N ASN A 51 7.03 18.89 -16.10
CA ASN A 51 6.43 19.75 -17.13
C ASN A 51 4.94 20.04 -16.91
N VAL A 52 4.38 19.59 -15.78
CA VAL A 52 3.01 19.88 -15.36
C VAL A 52 3.04 20.80 -14.17
N ARG A 53 2.16 21.82 -14.15
CA ARG A 53 2.04 22.76 -13.03
C ARG A 53 1.78 21.99 -11.72
N GLY A 54 2.60 22.28 -10.68
CA GLY A 54 2.53 21.61 -9.39
C GLY A 54 3.31 20.31 -9.31
N THR A 55 4.11 19.98 -10.34
CA THR A 55 5.08 18.86 -10.39
C THR A 55 4.62 17.59 -9.66
N PRO A 56 3.44 17.02 -10.04
CA PRO A 56 2.89 15.87 -9.33
C PRO A 56 3.75 14.61 -9.50
N THR A 57 3.71 13.77 -8.49
CA THR A 57 4.12 12.37 -8.57
C THR A 57 2.88 11.52 -8.74
N PHE A 58 2.85 10.73 -9.81
CA PHE A 58 1.82 9.74 -10.06
C PHE A 58 2.34 8.36 -9.65
N ILE A 59 1.49 7.60 -8.97
CA ILE A 59 1.72 6.21 -8.63
C ILE A 59 0.60 5.43 -9.28
N ASP A 60 0.91 4.72 -10.35
CA ASP A 60 -0.07 3.96 -11.14
C ASP A 60 -0.13 2.52 -10.65
N PHE A 61 -1.36 2.01 -10.52
CA PHE A 61 -1.64 0.71 -9.95
C PHE A 61 -2.05 -0.29 -11.03
N GLU A 62 -1.61 -1.53 -10.86
CA GLU A 62 -1.85 -2.74 -11.65
C GLU A 62 -1.23 -2.68 -13.06
N LYS A 63 -1.33 -1.55 -13.74
CA LYS A 63 -0.76 -1.30 -15.08
C LYS A 63 -0.19 0.11 -15.15
N PRO A 64 0.86 0.34 -15.96
CA PRO A 64 1.38 1.68 -16.18
C PRO A 64 0.43 2.53 -17.05
N TYR A 65 0.61 3.86 -17.00
CA TYR A 65 -0.09 4.78 -17.90
C TYR A 65 0.10 4.36 -19.37
N PRO A 66 -0.94 4.42 -20.22
CA PRO A 66 -2.29 4.95 -19.98
C PRO A 66 -3.34 3.87 -19.57
N ASN A 67 -2.91 2.70 -19.12
CA ASN A 67 -3.79 1.57 -18.86
C ASN A 67 -3.96 1.29 -17.35
N GLU A 68 -3.56 2.23 -16.50
CA GLU A 68 -3.68 2.13 -15.06
C GLU A 68 -5.14 1.94 -14.61
N MET A 69 -5.33 1.11 -13.59
CA MET A 69 -6.66 0.87 -13.03
C MET A 69 -7.04 1.92 -11.98
N PHE A 70 -6.03 2.51 -11.34
CA PHE A 70 -6.16 3.51 -10.30
C PHE A 70 -4.84 4.29 -10.17
N THR A 71 -4.89 5.57 -9.75
CA THR A 71 -3.71 6.39 -9.54
C THR A 71 -3.72 7.04 -8.17
N ALA A 72 -2.62 6.97 -7.42
CA ALA A 72 -2.39 7.87 -6.29
C ALA A 72 -1.57 9.07 -6.76
N VAL A 73 -1.95 10.27 -6.32
CA VAL A 73 -1.34 11.54 -6.73
C VAL A 73 -0.73 12.25 -5.54
N ILE A 74 0.53 12.69 -5.66
CA ILE A 74 1.20 13.52 -4.65
C ILE A 74 1.65 14.81 -5.33
N TRP A 75 1.05 15.92 -4.90
CA TRP A 75 1.48 17.23 -5.39
C TRP A 75 2.79 17.66 -4.73
N GLU A 76 3.58 18.50 -5.41
CA GLU A 76 4.88 18.98 -4.89
C GLU A 76 4.77 19.55 -3.47
N ARG A 77 3.75 20.36 -3.22
CA ARG A 77 3.49 20.96 -1.90
C ARG A 77 3.26 19.94 -0.78
N ASP A 78 2.82 18.74 -1.12
CA ASP A 78 2.46 17.69 -0.16
C ASP A 78 3.59 16.67 0.02
N LYS A 79 4.62 16.66 -0.84
CA LYS A 79 5.70 15.67 -0.83
C LYS A 79 6.40 15.55 0.51
N ALA A 80 6.70 16.69 1.16
CA ALA A 80 7.36 16.69 2.46
C ALA A 80 6.48 16.03 3.55
N SER A 81 5.17 16.28 3.52
CA SER A 81 4.20 15.73 4.48
C SER A 81 3.87 14.26 4.22
N VAL A 82 3.83 13.86 2.95
CA VAL A 82 3.58 12.46 2.52
C VAL A 82 4.81 11.59 2.79
N GLY A 83 6.00 12.14 2.62
CA GLY A 83 7.26 11.41 2.75
C GLY A 83 7.54 10.50 1.56
N SER A 84 8.54 9.63 1.71
CA SER A 84 8.96 8.71 0.66
C SER A 84 8.01 7.53 0.56
N VAL A 85 7.39 7.35 -0.61
CA VAL A 85 6.55 6.18 -0.93
C VAL A 85 7.37 5.09 -1.62
N PRO A 86 7.02 3.80 -1.45
CA PRO A 86 7.69 2.72 -2.16
C PRO A 86 7.46 2.85 -3.67
N ARG A 87 8.40 2.34 -4.46
CA ARG A 87 8.31 2.34 -5.92
C ARG A 87 7.86 1.00 -6.50
N VAL A 88 7.83 -0.02 -5.68
CA VAL A 88 7.44 -1.39 -6.05
C VAL A 88 6.68 -2.05 -4.90
N GLY A 89 5.96 -3.12 -5.19
CA GLY A 89 5.19 -3.87 -4.20
C GLY A 89 3.72 -3.45 -4.16
N VAL A 90 3.05 -3.73 -3.07
CA VAL A 90 1.65 -3.36 -2.84
C VAL A 90 1.60 -2.09 -1.99
N LEU A 91 0.76 -1.15 -2.36
CA LEU A 91 0.50 0.08 -1.65
C LEU A 91 -1.00 0.19 -1.37
N CYS A 92 -1.35 0.57 -0.15
CA CYS A 92 -2.71 0.95 0.22
C CYS A 92 -2.74 2.47 0.44
N VAL A 93 -3.69 3.14 -0.18
CA VAL A 93 -3.87 4.59 -0.06
C VAL A 93 -5.29 4.89 0.43
N LYS A 94 -5.39 5.85 1.37
CA LYS A 94 -6.65 6.20 2.03
C LYS A 94 -7.03 7.64 1.70
N GLY A 95 -8.28 7.83 1.32
CA GLY A 95 -8.82 9.16 1.00
C GLY A 95 -10.16 9.08 0.31
N THR A 96 -10.60 10.22 -0.22
CA THR A 96 -11.76 10.28 -1.11
C THR A 96 -11.34 9.83 -2.51
N ILE A 97 -12.04 8.84 -3.04
CA ILE A 97 -11.84 8.38 -4.41
C ILE A 97 -12.49 9.40 -5.34
N THR A 98 -11.68 10.09 -6.11
CA THR A 98 -12.13 11.07 -7.11
C THR A 98 -11.88 10.53 -8.50
N GLU A 99 -12.43 11.20 -9.51
CA GLU A 99 -12.19 10.84 -10.90
C GLU A 99 -11.46 11.98 -11.63
N TYR A 100 -10.47 11.62 -12.42
CA TYR A 100 -9.81 12.54 -13.35
C TYR A 100 -9.70 11.88 -14.72
N ARG A 101 -10.33 12.50 -15.73
CA ARG A 101 -10.36 12.00 -17.12
C ARG A 101 -10.82 10.53 -17.25
N GLY A 102 -11.84 10.16 -16.48
CA GLY A 102 -12.37 8.78 -16.47
C GLY A 102 -11.55 7.77 -15.70
N ARG A 103 -10.55 8.21 -14.90
CA ARG A 103 -9.71 7.36 -14.07
C ARG A 103 -9.90 7.65 -12.60
N PRO A 104 -10.15 6.64 -11.76
CA PRO A 104 -10.25 6.83 -10.32
C PRO A 104 -8.89 7.14 -9.72
N GLN A 105 -8.87 8.09 -8.77
CA GLN A 105 -7.64 8.50 -8.10
C GLN A 105 -7.90 8.91 -6.65
N ILE A 106 -6.83 8.88 -5.84
CA ILE A 106 -6.77 9.50 -4.51
C ILE A 106 -5.57 10.46 -4.48
N VAL A 107 -5.78 11.67 -3.95
CA VAL A 107 -4.70 12.63 -3.68
C VAL A 107 -4.19 12.42 -2.26
N LEU A 108 -2.89 12.23 -2.09
CA LEU A 108 -2.24 12.05 -0.80
C LEU A 108 -1.70 13.39 -0.30
N HIS A 109 -1.97 13.72 0.96
CA HIS A 109 -1.58 14.99 1.59
C HIS A 109 -0.59 14.79 2.76
N ARG A 110 -0.53 13.60 3.37
CA ARG A 110 0.27 13.31 4.55
C ARG A 110 0.66 11.84 4.64
N ARG A 111 1.60 11.54 5.53
CA ARG A 111 2.13 10.17 5.73
C ARG A 111 1.05 9.15 6.13
N SER A 112 0.02 9.56 6.84
CA SER A 112 -1.08 8.68 7.26
C SER A 112 -2.04 8.29 6.13
N ASP A 113 -1.95 8.93 4.97
CA ASP A 113 -2.83 8.67 3.84
C ASP A 113 -2.38 7.44 3.03
N TRP A 114 -1.25 6.85 3.38
CA TRP A 114 -0.80 5.62 2.76
C TRP A 114 -0.14 4.66 3.76
N SER A 115 -0.27 3.38 3.47
CA SER A 115 0.48 2.30 4.09
C SER A 115 0.99 1.39 2.98
N GLY A 116 2.27 1.01 3.04
CA GLY A 116 2.71 -0.15 2.29
C GLY A 116 1.91 -1.34 2.84
N ALA A 117 1.40 -2.22 2.00
CA ALA A 117 1.03 -3.52 2.49
C ALA A 117 2.29 -4.04 3.16
N GLN A 118 2.20 -4.29 4.46
CA GLN A 118 3.32 -4.88 5.17
C GLN A 118 3.61 -6.18 4.43
N THR A 119 4.75 -6.22 3.80
CA THR A 119 5.28 -7.45 3.28
C THR A 119 5.45 -8.34 4.48
N THR A 120 4.46 -9.22 4.72
CA THR A 120 4.55 -10.14 5.84
C THR A 120 5.65 -11.10 5.48
N LEU A 121 6.79 -10.92 6.11
CA LEU A 121 7.90 -11.86 6.00
C LEU A 121 7.55 -13.10 6.83
N SER A 122 7.94 -14.26 6.35
CA SER A 122 7.65 -15.56 6.99
C SER A 122 8.30 -15.72 8.38
N ASN A 123 9.23 -14.84 8.70
CA ASN A 123 9.87 -14.78 10.02
C ASN A 123 10.31 -13.35 10.33
N ASN A 124 10.62 -13.09 11.60
CA ASN A 124 11.20 -11.82 12.10
C ASN A 124 12.61 -12.06 12.68
N ARG A 125 13.37 -12.97 12.10
CA ARG A 125 14.71 -13.32 12.55
C ARG A 125 15.74 -12.36 11.96
N HIS A 126 16.79 -12.12 12.75
CA HIS A 126 17.89 -11.26 12.35
C HIS A 126 19.21 -11.97 12.70
N TYR A 127 20.27 -11.58 12.02
CA TYR A 127 21.64 -11.98 12.32
C TYR A 127 22.55 -10.75 12.24
N THR A 128 23.71 -10.83 12.90
CA THR A 128 24.75 -9.80 12.77
C THR A 128 25.71 -10.22 11.67
N ASN A 129 25.90 -9.36 10.67
CA ASN A 129 26.84 -9.61 9.58
C ASN A 129 28.30 -9.33 10.03
N VAL A 130 29.23 -9.54 9.12
CA VAL A 130 30.68 -9.34 9.39
C VAL A 130 31.08 -7.90 9.72
N ASP A 131 30.24 -6.93 9.34
CA ASP A 131 30.42 -5.51 9.63
C ASP A 131 29.76 -5.11 10.96
N GLY A 132 29.21 -6.05 11.72
CA GLY A 132 28.51 -5.78 12.98
C GLY A 132 27.09 -5.23 12.81
N GLN A 133 26.54 -5.23 11.58
CA GLN A 133 25.20 -4.72 11.30
C GLN A 133 24.14 -5.82 11.51
N THR A 134 23.01 -5.44 12.08
CA THR A 134 21.85 -6.32 12.19
C THR A 134 21.12 -6.39 10.86
N VAL A 135 21.04 -7.58 10.28
CA VAL A 135 20.43 -7.87 8.99
C VAL A 135 19.28 -8.86 9.18
N HIS A 136 18.17 -8.64 8.47
CA HIS A 136 17.06 -9.60 8.50
C HIS A 136 17.48 -10.93 7.87
N SER A 137 17.16 -12.05 8.51
CA SER A 137 17.39 -13.39 7.94
C SER A 137 16.53 -13.60 6.71
N PRO A 138 16.95 -14.42 5.75
CA PRO A 138 16.14 -14.72 4.58
C PRO A 138 14.73 -15.17 4.94
N ALA A 139 13.74 -14.65 4.21
CA ALA A 139 12.33 -14.90 4.47
C ALA A 139 11.50 -14.95 3.20
N TYR A 140 10.42 -15.73 3.20
CA TYR A 140 9.38 -15.61 2.16
C TYR A 140 8.63 -14.30 2.35
N SER A 141 8.17 -13.76 1.25
CA SER A 141 7.38 -12.54 1.20
C SER A 141 6.01 -12.84 0.60
N SER A 142 4.95 -12.43 1.30
CA SER A 142 3.57 -12.64 0.83
C SER A 142 3.20 -11.74 -0.35
N ASN A 143 3.91 -10.61 -0.55
CA ASN A 143 3.52 -9.55 -1.47
C ASN A 143 4.63 -9.15 -2.45
N GLY A 144 5.38 -10.13 -2.97
CA GLY A 144 6.46 -9.88 -3.93
C GLY A 144 7.76 -9.45 -3.25
N VAL A 145 8.57 -8.66 -3.91
CA VAL A 145 9.91 -8.26 -3.42
C VAL A 145 9.78 -7.33 -2.21
N PRO A 146 10.28 -7.74 -1.02
CA PRO A 146 10.23 -6.88 0.16
C PRO A 146 11.22 -5.72 0.07
N ALA A 147 10.89 -4.60 0.71
CA ALA A 147 11.79 -3.45 0.79
C ALA A 147 13.10 -3.85 1.46
N GLY A 148 14.23 -3.44 0.86
CA GLY A 148 15.58 -3.75 1.36
C GLY A 148 16.09 -5.14 0.98
N ALA A 149 15.31 -5.96 0.25
CA ALA A 149 15.82 -7.21 -0.31
C ALA A 149 16.88 -6.93 -1.38
N THR A 150 17.95 -7.71 -1.35
CA THR A 150 19.10 -7.59 -2.27
C THR A 150 19.18 -8.74 -3.26
N ALA A 151 18.56 -9.88 -2.92
CA ALA A 151 18.53 -11.05 -3.79
C ALA A 151 17.27 -11.91 -3.51
N GLN A 152 16.83 -12.63 -4.53
CA GLN A 152 15.91 -13.76 -4.40
C GLN A 152 16.72 -15.04 -4.41
N CYS A 153 16.49 -15.91 -3.43
CA CYS A 153 17.14 -17.20 -3.30
C CYS A 153 16.43 -18.28 -4.13
N ALA A 154 17.12 -19.38 -4.40
CA ALA A 154 16.58 -20.48 -5.21
C ALA A 154 15.36 -21.17 -4.57
N ASP A 155 15.26 -21.18 -3.23
CA ASP A 155 14.09 -21.67 -2.51
C ASP A 155 12.91 -20.69 -2.49
N GLY A 156 13.02 -19.52 -3.15
CA GLY A 156 11.99 -18.49 -3.21
C GLY A 156 12.00 -17.48 -2.05
N THR A 157 12.89 -17.62 -1.06
CA THR A 157 13.08 -16.61 -0.02
C THR A 157 13.79 -15.37 -0.57
N TYR A 158 13.69 -14.25 0.15
CA TYR A 158 14.41 -13.01 -0.15
C TYR A 158 15.50 -12.79 0.87
N SER A 159 16.71 -12.48 0.41
CA SER A 159 17.85 -12.13 1.24
C SER A 159 18.00 -10.61 1.35
N PHE A 160 18.44 -10.16 2.52
CA PHE A 160 18.69 -8.75 2.86
C PHE A 160 20.20 -8.49 3.07
N SER A 161 21.06 -9.44 2.66
CA SER A 161 22.50 -9.33 2.83
C SER A 161 23.07 -8.18 2.01
N ALA A 162 23.89 -7.33 2.64
CA ALA A 162 24.66 -6.29 1.94
C ALA A 162 25.86 -6.86 1.18
N HIS A 163 26.32 -8.07 1.53
CA HIS A 163 27.46 -8.74 0.92
C HIS A 163 27.01 -9.79 -0.10
N ARG A 164 27.68 -9.85 -1.23
CA ARG A 164 27.39 -10.88 -2.25
C ARG A 164 27.88 -12.26 -1.83
N GLN A 165 29.00 -12.33 -1.12
CA GLN A 165 29.56 -13.60 -0.65
C GLN A 165 28.68 -14.21 0.44
N GLY A 166 28.30 -15.47 0.29
CA GLY A 166 27.46 -16.19 1.23
C GLY A 166 25.97 -15.86 1.15
N THR A 167 25.53 -14.92 0.30
CA THR A 167 24.10 -14.62 0.10
C THR A 167 23.37 -15.88 -0.35
N CYS A 168 22.27 -16.21 0.32
CA CYS A 168 21.44 -17.38 0.06
C CYS A 168 22.16 -18.75 0.20
N SER A 169 23.31 -18.85 0.89
CA SER A 169 24.11 -20.08 0.98
C SER A 169 23.35 -21.28 1.54
N HIS A 170 22.40 -21.06 2.47
CA HIS A 170 21.52 -22.08 3.05
C HIS A 170 20.14 -22.15 2.38
N HIS A 171 19.96 -21.43 1.27
CA HIS A 171 18.69 -21.27 0.55
C HIS A 171 18.82 -21.64 -0.94
N GLY A 172 19.77 -22.55 -1.24
CA GLY A 172 20.00 -23.05 -2.60
C GLY A 172 20.79 -22.09 -3.50
N GLY A 173 21.37 -21.02 -2.94
CA GLY A 173 22.08 -20.01 -3.71
C GLY A 173 21.18 -18.89 -4.21
N VAL A 174 21.77 -17.92 -4.93
CA VAL A 174 21.04 -16.77 -5.48
C VAL A 174 20.42 -17.16 -6.82
N ALA A 175 19.08 -17.07 -6.91
CA ALA A 175 18.36 -17.20 -8.17
C ALA A 175 18.36 -15.89 -8.98
N LYS A 176 18.26 -14.74 -8.30
CA LYS A 176 18.21 -13.42 -8.93
C LYS A 176 18.74 -12.34 -7.98
N TRP A 177 19.59 -11.45 -8.47
CA TRP A 177 19.93 -10.19 -7.79
C TRP A 177 18.87 -9.13 -8.07
N LEU A 178 18.61 -8.25 -7.08
CA LEU A 178 17.55 -7.24 -7.11
C LEU A 178 18.15 -5.83 -7.18
#